data_957234fea866788561495fdbe4830bad
#
_entry.id   957234fea866788561495fdbe4830bad
#
_cell.length_a   1.000
_cell.length_b   1.000
_cell.length_c   1.000
_cell.angle_alpha   90.00
_cell.angle_beta   90.00
_cell.angle_gamma   90.00
#
_symmetry.space_group_name_H-M   'P 1'
#
loop_
_entity.id
_entity.type
_entity.pdbx_description
1 polymer ?
#
loop_
_entity_poly.entity_id
_entity_poly.type
_entity_poly.pdbx_seq_one_letter_code
_entity_poly.pdbx_strand_id
1 'polypeptide(L)'
;MDMMLLVQGACCSNQWLAAVLLSLCCLLPSCLPAGQSVDFPGTAVDNLVVRKGETAVLRCYLEDGASKGAWLNRSSIVFAGEDKWSVDPRVSIATANKREYSLQIQDVDVSDDGPYTCSVQTQHTPRTMQIYLTVKVSPKIFHISNDIVVNEGSNFTLACLATGKPDPSISWRHISPTAKPFESGQYLDIYGITRDQAGEYECSAENDVSVPDVKKVKVTVNFAPTIQEIKSSGVTLGGTGYIRCESAGVPPPAFEWYKGERKLFSGQQGIAIKSFSSRSLLNMNNVTEEHFGNYTCVATNKLGTTNASLLLNQIIEPTTTSPVTSPDITSPHHPANGANPVLRYSSNSHCMGTTTGCSKEQSQKARLSK
;
A
#
# COMPACT_ATOMS: atom_id res chain seq x y z
N MET A 1 -1.09 1.95 -64.17
CA MET A 1 -1.04 3.05 -65.14
C MET A 1 -0.22 4.11 -64.47
N ASP A 2 1.12 4.01 -64.56
CA ASP A 2 2.00 4.73 -65.48
C ASP A 2 1.94 6.23 -65.25
N MET A 3 3.00 6.89 -64.80
CA MET A 3 4.18 7.14 -65.59
C MET A 3 5.33 7.68 -64.74
N MET A 4 6.45 7.00 -64.82
CA MET A 4 7.81 7.42 -64.60
C MET A 4 8.16 8.57 -65.53
N LEU A 5 8.85 9.60 -65.07
CA LEU A 5 9.71 10.41 -65.97
C LEU A 5 10.96 10.86 -65.22
N LEU A 6 12.04 10.19 -65.55
CA LEU A 6 13.44 10.54 -65.43
C LEU A 6 13.73 11.82 -66.26
N VAL A 7 14.42 12.79 -65.63
CA VAL A 7 15.30 13.69 -66.45
C VAL A 7 16.66 13.72 -65.77
N GLN A 8 17.59 13.02 -66.43
CA GLN A 8 19.03 13.25 -66.31
C GLN A 8 19.40 14.47 -67.15
N GLY A 9 20.38 15.20 -66.66
CA GLY A 9 21.19 16.06 -67.55
C GLY A 9 21.62 17.37 -66.98
N ALA A 10 22.76 17.49 -66.52
CA ALA A 10 23.91 18.17 -67.07
C ALA A 10 24.83 18.71 -65.96
N CYS A 11 25.91 18.04 -65.83
CA CYS A 11 27.15 18.52 -65.24
C CYS A 11 27.73 19.58 -66.19
N CYS A 12 28.09 20.76 -65.68
CA CYS A 12 29.37 21.40 -66.06
C CYS A 12 29.56 22.80 -65.41
N SER A 13 30.69 22.93 -64.78
CA SER A 13 31.47 24.17 -64.69
C SER A 13 30.90 25.38 -63.92
N ASN A 14 31.21 25.45 -62.65
CA ASN A 14 31.50 26.73 -61.99
C ASN A 14 32.41 26.56 -60.75
N GLN A 15 33.40 25.67 -60.85
CA GLN A 15 34.45 25.55 -59.82
C GLN A 15 35.36 26.77 -59.73
N TRP A 16 35.40 27.59 -60.74
CA TRP A 16 36.25 28.81 -60.79
C TRP A 16 35.64 29.99 -60.03
N LEU A 17 34.36 30.14 -60.04
CA LEU A 17 33.69 31.22 -59.27
C LEU A 17 33.69 30.97 -57.76
N ALA A 18 33.61 29.72 -57.32
CA ALA A 18 33.70 29.40 -55.90
C ALA A 18 35.13 29.64 -55.33
N ALA A 19 36.17 29.36 -56.13
CA ALA A 19 37.56 29.60 -55.72
C ALA A 19 37.91 31.08 -55.63
N VAL A 20 37.33 31.92 -56.47
CA VAL A 20 37.56 33.39 -56.44
C VAL A 20 36.81 34.04 -55.27
N LEU A 21 35.61 33.58 -54.96
CA LEU A 21 34.87 34.10 -53.77
C LEU A 21 35.49 33.68 -52.44
N LEU A 22 36.06 32.47 -52.36
CA LEU A 22 36.79 32.01 -51.17
C LEU A 22 38.14 32.74 -51.01
N SER A 23 38.80 33.13 -52.08
CA SER A 23 40.05 33.92 -52.03
C SER A 23 39.82 35.37 -51.68
N LEU A 24 38.64 35.95 -52.00
CA LEU A 24 38.31 37.34 -51.63
C LEU A 24 37.89 37.47 -50.18
N CYS A 25 37.35 36.43 -49.58
CA CYS A 25 37.04 36.42 -48.13
C CYS A 25 38.27 36.32 -47.22
N CYS A 26 39.43 35.90 -47.74
CA CYS A 26 40.67 35.84 -46.97
C CYS A 26 41.47 37.16 -46.92
N LEU A 27 41.05 38.20 -47.67
CA LEU A 27 41.76 39.48 -47.72
C LEU A 27 41.08 40.64 -47.02
N LEU A 28 39.98 40.41 -46.35
CA LEU A 28 39.40 41.39 -45.41
C LEU A 28 39.99 41.15 -44.02
N PRO A 29 40.72 42.11 -43.46
CA PRO A 29 41.09 42.00 -42.07
C PRO A 29 39.78 42.06 -41.24
N SER A 30 39.34 40.93 -40.77
CA SER A 30 38.26 40.83 -39.80
C SER A 30 38.74 41.41 -38.45
N CYS A 31 38.92 42.70 -38.41
CA CYS A 31 38.89 43.44 -37.15
C CYS A 31 37.43 43.75 -36.83
N LEU A 32 36.62 42.71 -36.57
CA LEU A 32 35.58 42.82 -35.60
C LEU A 32 36.29 42.68 -34.25
N PRO A 33 36.22 43.64 -33.36
CA PRO A 33 36.58 43.39 -31.99
C PRO A 33 35.65 42.22 -31.58
N ALA A 34 36.27 41.08 -31.31
CA ALA A 34 35.63 40.09 -30.49
C ALA A 34 35.21 40.86 -29.24
N GLY A 35 33.93 41.20 -29.18
CA GLY A 35 33.35 41.62 -27.94
C GLY A 35 33.76 40.54 -26.97
N GLN A 36 34.76 40.79 -26.14
CA GLN A 36 34.93 40.06 -24.91
C GLN A 36 33.55 40.12 -24.30
N SER A 37 32.81 39.04 -24.44
CA SER A 37 31.80 38.72 -23.44
C SER A 37 32.61 38.76 -22.16
N VAL A 38 32.57 39.90 -21.47
CA VAL A 38 32.90 39.93 -20.08
C VAL A 38 31.91 38.93 -19.48
N ASP A 39 32.39 37.70 -19.33
CA ASP A 39 31.76 36.74 -18.43
C ASP A 39 31.73 37.47 -17.09
N PHE A 40 30.58 38.09 -16.84
CA PHE A 40 30.24 38.44 -15.48
C PHE A 40 30.39 37.15 -14.69
N PRO A 41 31.08 37.15 -13.55
CA PRO A 41 31.14 36.02 -12.66
C PRO A 41 29.69 35.60 -12.47
N GLY A 42 29.35 34.41 -12.98
CA GLY A 42 28.06 33.95 -13.40
C GLY A 42 26.93 34.63 -12.67
N THR A 43 25.91 35.05 -13.40
CA THR A 43 24.59 35.18 -12.81
C THR A 43 24.22 33.82 -12.26
N ALA A 44 24.75 33.51 -11.08
CA ALA A 44 24.26 32.40 -10.31
C ALA A 44 22.81 32.77 -10.06
N VAL A 45 21.91 32.11 -10.82
CA VAL A 45 20.48 32.17 -10.53
C VAL A 45 20.32 31.43 -9.21
N ASP A 46 20.25 32.20 -8.13
CA ASP A 46 20.02 31.65 -6.82
C ASP A 46 18.60 31.08 -6.81
N ASN A 47 18.49 29.78 -6.54
CA ASN A 47 17.19 29.12 -6.39
C ASN A 47 16.82 29.10 -4.92
N LEU A 48 15.74 29.78 -4.57
CA LEU A 48 15.13 29.71 -3.25
C LEU A 48 13.94 28.75 -3.30
N VAL A 49 14.02 27.66 -2.55
CA VAL A 49 12.95 26.67 -2.45
C VAL A 49 12.24 26.83 -1.11
N VAL A 50 10.92 27.04 -1.15
CA VAL A 50 10.08 27.16 0.05
C VAL A 50 8.82 26.33 -0.12
N ARG A 51 8.17 25.98 1.00
CA ARG A 51 6.88 25.30 0.98
C ARG A 51 5.75 26.33 0.95
N LYS A 52 4.64 25.98 0.31
CA LYS A 52 3.40 26.76 0.39
C LYS A 52 3.04 27.03 1.85
N GLY A 53 2.72 28.28 2.17
CA GLY A 53 2.39 28.76 3.52
C GLY A 53 3.60 29.21 4.34
N GLU A 54 4.83 28.96 3.89
CA GLU A 54 6.03 29.47 4.57
C GLU A 54 6.32 30.92 4.17
N THR A 55 7.30 31.52 4.83
CA THR A 55 7.81 32.86 4.49
C THR A 55 9.08 32.73 3.67
N ALA A 56 9.09 33.35 2.49
CA ALA A 56 10.28 33.47 1.65
C ALA A 56 11.01 34.76 1.94
N VAL A 57 12.34 34.72 2.07
CA VAL A 57 13.21 35.90 2.15
C VAL A 57 14.22 35.84 1.00
N LEU A 58 14.02 36.69 0.01
CA LEU A 58 14.90 36.81 -1.15
C LEU A 58 15.97 37.84 -0.82
N ARG A 59 17.24 37.38 -0.74
CA ARG A 59 18.35 38.21 -0.28
C ARG A 59 19.06 38.86 -1.46
N CYS A 60 19.19 40.17 -1.41
CA CYS A 60 19.97 40.96 -2.37
C CYS A 60 21.10 41.65 -1.65
N TYR A 61 22.33 41.23 -1.94
CA TYR A 61 23.51 41.84 -1.34
C TYR A 61 24.02 43.01 -2.16
N LEU A 62 24.28 44.12 -1.47
CA LEU A 62 24.76 45.35 -2.04
C LEU A 62 26.28 45.44 -1.85
N GLU A 63 27.03 45.57 -2.94
CA GLU A 63 28.44 45.92 -2.89
C GLU A 63 28.59 47.45 -2.85
N ASP A 64 29.53 47.97 -2.08
CA ASP A 64 29.98 49.38 -2.07
C ASP A 64 28.93 50.42 -1.69
N GLY A 65 28.07 50.15 -0.73
CA GLY A 65 27.17 51.17 -0.18
C GLY A 65 26.22 51.76 -1.20
N ALA A 66 25.77 50.94 -2.13
CA ALA A 66 24.89 51.33 -3.22
C ALA A 66 23.58 51.94 -2.73
N SER A 67 23.11 52.87 -3.47
CA SER A 67 22.24 53.90 -3.05
C SER A 67 20.75 53.57 -3.15
N LYS A 68 20.31 52.82 -4.13
CA LYS A 68 18.87 52.52 -4.33
C LYS A 68 18.69 51.15 -4.98
N GLY A 69 17.85 50.33 -4.37
CA GLY A 69 17.45 49.02 -4.89
C GLY A 69 16.02 49.05 -5.38
N ALA A 70 15.71 48.15 -6.31
CA ALA A 70 14.34 47.87 -6.74
C ALA A 70 14.15 46.33 -6.82
N TRP A 71 13.01 45.88 -6.41
CA TRP A 71 12.58 44.49 -6.60
C TRP A 71 11.51 44.40 -7.69
N LEU A 72 11.69 43.47 -8.61
CA LEU A 72 10.74 43.16 -9.66
C LEU A 72 10.29 41.69 -9.52
N ASN A 73 9.02 41.43 -9.71
CA ASN A 73 8.47 40.10 -9.95
C ASN A 73 8.16 40.00 -11.44
N ARG A 74 8.90 39.13 -12.14
CA ARG A 74 8.90 39.09 -13.61
C ARG A 74 9.24 40.48 -14.20
N SER A 75 8.25 41.20 -14.72
CA SER A 75 8.42 42.55 -15.29
C SER A 75 7.76 43.64 -14.45
N SER A 76 7.12 43.31 -13.34
CA SER A 76 6.39 44.27 -12.51
C SER A 76 7.22 44.71 -11.33
N ILE A 77 7.28 46.02 -11.09
CA ILE A 77 7.96 46.60 -9.93
C ILE A 77 7.16 46.25 -8.68
N VAL A 78 7.85 45.70 -7.69
CA VAL A 78 7.29 45.33 -6.37
C VAL A 78 7.63 46.38 -5.33
N PHE A 79 8.91 46.79 -5.32
CA PHE A 79 9.45 47.86 -4.48
C PHE A 79 10.45 48.69 -5.27
N ALA A 80 10.52 49.99 -5.03
CA ALA A 80 11.56 50.89 -5.52
C ALA A 80 12.05 51.76 -4.35
N GLY A 81 13.27 51.48 -3.84
CA GLY A 81 13.74 52.03 -2.58
C GLY A 81 12.81 51.67 -1.41
N GLU A 82 12.25 52.65 -0.74
CA GLU A 82 11.30 52.48 0.36
C GLU A 82 9.84 52.43 -0.12
N ASP A 83 9.59 52.77 -1.39
CA ASP A 83 8.24 52.86 -1.93
C ASP A 83 7.72 51.50 -2.36
N LYS A 84 6.60 51.09 -1.76
CA LYS A 84 5.89 49.88 -2.13
C LYS A 84 4.96 50.12 -3.31
N TRP A 85 5.20 49.43 -4.43
CA TRP A 85 4.38 49.44 -5.63
C TRP A 85 3.41 48.26 -5.73
N SER A 86 3.74 47.16 -5.04
CA SER A 86 2.85 46.00 -4.97
C SER A 86 1.64 46.28 -4.07
N VAL A 87 0.45 45.88 -4.51
CA VAL A 87 -0.78 45.92 -3.71
C VAL A 87 -0.91 44.67 -2.78
N ASP A 88 -0.04 43.70 -2.95
CA ASP A 88 -0.07 42.45 -2.16
C ASP A 88 0.39 42.73 -0.70
N PRO A 89 -0.48 42.55 0.32
CA PRO A 89 -0.14 42.85 1.70
C PRO A 89 0.94 41.88 2.26
N ARG A 90 1.11 40.69 1.65
CA ARG A 90 2.08 39.69 2.09
C ARG A 90 3.52 40.05 1.83
N VAL A 91 3.74 41.01 0.92
CA VAL A 91 5.06 41.42 0.43
C VAL A 91 5.55 42.64 1.20
N SER A 92 6.78 42.58 1.72
CA SER A 92 7.45 43.63 2.49
C SER A 92 8.97 43.60 2.28
N ILE A 93 9.66 44.65 2.67
CA ILE A 93 11.13 44.67 2.76
C ILE A 93 11.53 44.08 4.11
N ALA A 94 12.31 43.00 4.11
CA ALA A 94 12.82 42.34 5.32
C ALA A 94 14.04 43.09 5.89
N THR A 95 14.94 43.53 5.00
CA THR A 95 16.17 44.20 5.38
C THR A 95 16.45 45.31 4.34
N ALA A 96 16.65 46.53 4.81
CA ALA A 96 17.09 47.65 3.99
C ALA A 96 18.25 48.36 4.71
N ASN A 97 19.49 48.05 4.33
CA ASN A 97 20.69 48.65 4.88
C ASN A 97 21.75 48.86 3.77
N LYS A 98 22.94 49.34 4.12
CA LYS A 98 24.02 49.61 3.15
C LYS A 98 24.58 48.35 2.46
N ARG A 99 24.29 47.16 2.95
CA ARG A 99 24.86 45.88 2.45
C ARG A 99 23.82 44.89 1.95
N GLU A 100 22.55 45.10 2.31
CA GLU A 100 21.48 44.16 1.99
C GLU A 100 20.15 44.87 1.76
N TYR A 101 19.45 44.45 0.69
CA TYR A 101 18.11 44.94 0.34
C TYR A 101 17.22 43.72 0.03
N SER A 102 16.67 43.09 1.07
CA SER A 102 15.99 41.79 0.98
C SER A 102 14.48 41.95 0.97
N LEU A 103 13.83 41.21 0.05
CA LEU A 103 12.38 41.12 -0.07
C LEU A 103 11.86 39.94 0.75
N GLN A 104 10.75 40.15 1.48
CA GLN A 104 10.03 39.12 2.20
C GLN A 104 8.64 38.94 1.61
N ILE A 105 8.24 37.65 1.45
CA ILE A 105 6.90 37.26 1.04
C ILE A 105 6.40 36.29 2.11
N GLN A 106 5.35 36.69 2.85
CA GLN A 106 4.71 35.87 3.84
C GLN A 106 3.62 34.99 3.21
N ASP A 107 3.34 33.82 3.81
CA ASP A 107 2.29 32.91 3.34
C ASP A 107 2.37 32.66 1.83
N VAL A 108 3.54 32.16 1.39
CA VAL A 108 3.85 31.95 -0.02
C VAL A 108 2.85 30.99 -0.67
N ASP A 109 2.32 31.37 -1.82
CA ASP A 109 1.43 30.53 -2.63
C ASP A 109 2.09 30.12 -3.96
N VAL A 110 1.50 29.13 -4.64
CA VAL A 110 1.98 28.63 -5.95
C VAL A 110 2.06 29.75 -7.00
N SER A 111 1.21 30.78 -6.90
CA SER A 111 1.24 31.98 -7.78
C SER A 111 2.51 32.81 -7.63
N ASP A 112 3.21 32.70 -6.49
CA ASP A 112 4.46 33.45 -6.23
C ASP A 112 5.68 32.77 -6.86
N ASP A 113 5.53 31.56 -7.38
CA ASP A 113 6.59 30.81 -8.06
C ASP A 113 7.08 31.54 -9.31
N GLY A 114 8.38 31.73 -9.43
CA GLY A 114 8.97 32.35 -10.59
C GLY A 114 10.18 33.26 -10.29
N PRO A 115 10.65 34.02 -11.30
CA PRO A 115 11.81 34.85 -11.18
C PRO A 115 11.51 36.19 -10.51
N TYR A 116 12.32 36.52 -9.52
CA TYR A 116 12.41 37.82 -8.89
C TYR A 116 13.75 38.43 -9.20
N THR A 117 13.76 39.73 -9.59
CA THR A 117 14.98 40.44 -9.94
C THR A 117 15.19 41.58 -8.94
N CYS A 118 16.34 41.54 -8.28
CA CYS A 118 16.85 42.71 -7.56
C CYS A 118 17.70 43.54 -8.51
N SER A 119 17.34 44.80 -8.69
CA SER A 119 18.11 45.79 -9.48
C SER A 119 18.68 46.85 -8.55
N VAL A 120 19.99 47.07 -8.60
CA VAL A 120 20.68 47.99 -7.73
C VAL A 120 21.40 49.05 -8.57
N GLN A 121 21.14 50.32 -8.28
CA GLN A 121 21.85 51.42 -8.87
C GLN A 121 23.20 51.60 -8.16
N THR A 122 24.29 51.37 -8.85
CA THR A 122 25.64 51.67 -8.36
C THR A 122 26.13 53.00 -8.93
N GLN A 123 27.29 53.48 -8.46
CA GLN A 123 27.86 54.74 -8.97
C GLN A 123 28.29 54.66 -10.45
N HIS A 124 28.53 53.47 -10.97
CA HIS A 124 29.05 53.28 -12.33
C HIS A 124 28.03 52.65 -13.28
N THR A 125 27.39 51.55 -12.89
CA THR A 125 26.46 50.82 -13.73
C THR A 125 25.38 50.15 -12.87
N PRO A 126 24.11 50.07 -13.33
CA PRO A 126 23.11 49.25 -12.63
C PRO A 126 23.49 47.77 -12.66
N ARG A 127 23.36 47.10 -11.53
CA ARG A 127 23.56 45.65 -11.41
C ARG A 127 22.23 44.96 -11.11
N THR A 128 22.06 43.81 -11.67
CA THR A 128 20.86 42.97 -11.43
C THR A 128 21.27 41.61 -10.94
N MET A 129 20.54 41.12 -9.95
CA MET A 129 20.62 39.74 -9.45
C MET A 129 19.24 39.07 -9.58
N GLN A 130 19.21 37.88 -10.13
CA GLN A 130 17.95 37.13 -10.30
C GLN A 130 17.91 35.98 -9.32
N ILE A 131 16.78 35.86 -8.61
CA ILE A 131 16.48 34.72 -7.71
C ILE A 131 15.21 34.06 -8.24
N TYR A 132 15.27 32.76 -8.45
CA TYR A 132 14.10 31.98 -8.81
C TYR A 132 13.47 31.42 -7.55
N LEU A 133 12.26 31.86 -7.22
CA LEU A 133 11.46 31.29 -6.12
C LEU A 133 10.72 30.05 -6.63
N THR A 134 11.04 28.91 -6.03
CA THR A 134 10.35 27.64 -6.29
C THR A 134 9.46 27.30 -5.11
N VAL A 135 8.15 27.22 -5.35
CA VAL A 135 7.17 26.90 -4.33
C VAL A 135 6.80 25.43 -4.39
N LYS A 136 7.08 24.69 -3.31
CA LYS A 136 6.72 23.29 -3.16
C LYS A 136 5.41 23.13 -2.41
N VAL A 137 4.60 22.15 -2.83
CA VAL A 137 3.30 21.80 -2.22
C VAL A 137 3.30 20.35 -1.81
N SER A 138 2.95 20.10 -0.56
CA SER A 138 2.80 18.73 -0.03
C SER A 138 1.75 17.93 -0.82
N PRO A 139 1.92 16.61 -0.93
CA PRO A 139 0.96 15.77 -1.60
C PRO A 139 -0.36 15.76 -0.84
N LYS A 140 -1.48 15.80 -1.55
CA LYS A 140 -2.82 15.71 -0.97
C LYS A 140 -3.78 14.95 -1.87
N ILE A 141 -4.33 13.86 -1.36
CA ILE A 141 -5.37 13.09 -2.03
C ILE A 141 -6.69 13.85 -1.90
N PHE A 142 -7.21 14.37 -3.00
CA PHE A 142 -8.48 15.09 -3.04
C PHE A 142 -9.65 14.20 -3.44
N HIS A 143 -9.38 13.08 -4.14
CA HIS A 143 -10.40 12.10 -4.52
C HIS A 143 -9.87 10.67 -4.32
N ILE A 144 -10.71 9.81 -3.75
CA ILE A 144 -10.51 8.35 -3.66
C ILE A 144 -11.86 7.66 -3.83
N SER A 145 -11.87 6.48 -4.43
CA SER A 145 -13.06 5.65 -4.55
C SER A 145 -13.67 5.36 -3.19
N ASN A 146 -15.00 5.27 -3.12
CA ASN A 146 -15.74 4.83 -1.94
C ASN A 146 -15.52 3.33 -1.69
N ASP A 147 -15.89 2.88 -0.48
CA ASP A 147 -15.98 1.45 -0.18
C ASP A 147 -16.88 0.74 -1.17
N ILE A 148 -16.44 -0.43 -1.64
CA ILE A 148 -17.13 -1.17 -2.69
C ILE A 148 -17.51 -2.57 -2.24
N VAL A 149 -18.66 -3.04 -2.69
CA VAL A 149 -19.14 -4.40 -2.49
C VAL A 149 -19.36 -5.04 -3.85
N VAL A 150 -18.61 -6.08 -4.16
CA VAL A 150 -18.62 -6.78 -5.44
C VAL A 150 -18.82 -8.27 -5.26
N ASN A 151 -19.26 -8.97 -6.31
CA ASN A 151 -19.30 -10.43 -6.29
C ASN A 151 -17.96 -11.01 -6.71
N GLU A 152 -17.60 -12.17 -6.18
CA GLU A 152 -16.39 -12.91 -6.60
C GLU A 152 -16.38 -13.12 -8.12
N GLY A 153 -15.23 -12.94 -8.75
CA GLY A 153 -15.05 -12.99 -10.20
C GLY A 153 -15.35 -11.69 -10.94
N SER A 154 -15.82 -10.62 -10.27
CA SER A 154 -16.09 -9.33 -10.89
C SER A 154 -14.81 -8.54 -11.21
N ASN A 155 -14.93 -7.61 -12.16
CA ASN A 155 -13.92 -6.61 -12.48
C ASN A 155 -14.36 -5.24 -11.98
N PHE A 156 -13.42 -4.43 -11.51
CA PHE A 156 -13.67 -3.04 -11.11
C PHE A 156 -12.35 -2.26 -11.05
N THR A 157 -12.49 -0.93 -10.99
CA THR A 157 -11.34 0.00 -10.91
C THR A 157 -11.46 0.86 -9.66
N LEU A 158 -10.39 0.99 -8.89
CA LEU A 158 -10.27 1.98 -7.83
C LEU A 158 -9.51 3.20 -8.36
N ALA A 159 -9.98 4.40 -7.98
CA ALA A 159 -9.37 5.67 -8.35
C ALA A 159 -8.81 6.38 -7.13
N CYS A 160 -7.62 6.98 -7.29
CA CYS A 160 -6.99 7.84 -6.30
C CYS A 160 -6.31 9.00 -7.00
N LEU A 161 -6.81 10.21 -6.77
CA LEU A 161 -6.29 11.42 -7.39
C LEU A 161 -5.72 12.34 -6.32
N ALA A 162 -4.52 12.84 -6.56
CA ALA A 162 -3.84 13.72 -5.64
C ALA A 162 -3.28 14.96 -6.35
N THR A 163 -3.01 16.00 -5.57
CA THR A 163 -2.34 17.24 -5.98
C THR A 163 -1.11 17.44 -5.13
N GLY A 164 -0.12 18.16 -5.68
CA GLY A 164 1.12 18.53 -5.03
C GLY A 164 2.05 19.21 -6.03
N LYS A 165 3.16 19.75 -5.54
CA LYS A 165 4.19 20.30 -6.43
C LYS A 165 5.58 19.99 -5.84
N PRO A 166 6.37 19.13 -6.48
CA PRO A 166 6.11 18.41 -7.74
C PRO A 166 4.87 17.51 -7.68
N ASP A 167 4.38 17.12 -8.86
CA ASP A 167 3.24 16.19 -8.95
C ASP A 167 3.55 14.90 -8.18
N PRO A 168 2.64 14.47 -7.28
CA PRO A 168 2.89 13.28 -6.47
C PRO A 168 2.82 11.99 -7.29
N SER A 169 3.69 11.06 -6.97
CA SER A 169 3.57 9.67 -7.39
C SER A 169 2.48 8.97 -6.59
N ILE A 170 1.64 8.18 -7.27
CA ILE A 170 0.56 7.42 -6.66
C ILE A 170 0.93 5.94 -6.65
N SER A 171 0.75 5.30 -5.50
CA SER A 171 0.94 3.86 -5.35
C SER A 171 -0.22 3.25 -4.58
N TRP A 172 -0.53 1.98 -4.90
CA TRP A 172 -1.55 1.20 -4.24
C TRP A 172 -0.95 -0.02 -3.56
N ARG A 173 -1.51 -0.41 -2.41
CA ARG A 173 -1.22 -1.70 -1.79
C ARG A 173 -2.48 -2.30 -1.17
N HIS A 174 -2.61 -3.61 -1.24
CA HIS A 174 -3.58 -4.37 -0.46
C HIS A 174 -3.01 -4.61 0.93
N ILE A 175 -3.75 -4.27 1.99
CA ILE A 175 -3.31 -4.47 3.37
C ILE A 175 -3.58 -5.94 3.76
N SER A 176 -2.63 -6.79 3.41
CA SER A 176 -2.62 -8.22 3.75
C SER A 176 -1.18 -8.67 4.01
N PRO A 177 -0.94 -9.62 4.91
CA PRO A 177 0.43 -10.11 5.20
C PRO A 177 1.17 -10.68 3.99
N THR A 178 0.46 -11.12 2.97
CA THR A 178 0.99 -11.78 1.77
C THR A 178 0.86 -10.93 0.51
N ALA A 179 0.29 -9.73 0.61
CA ALA A 179 0.02 -8.92 -0.56
C ALA A 179 1.31 -8.36 -1.18
N LYS A 180 1.39 -8.44 -2.50
CA LYS A 180 2.40 -7.75 -3.29
C LYS A 180 1.97 -6.30 -3.51
N PRO A 181 2.90 -5.33 -3.60
CA PRO A 181 2.56 -3.99 -4.03
C PRO A 181 2.02 -4.05 -5.48
N PHE A 182 1.04 -3.20 -5.76
CA PHE A 182 0.54 -3.02 -7.11
C PHE A 182 1.45 -2.07 -7.91
N GLU A 183 1.25 -2.03 -9.22
CA GLU A 183 1.87 -1.02 -10.06
C GLU A 183 1.40 0.39 -9.65
N SER A 184 2.30 1.37 -9.83
CA SER A 184 2.00 2.77 -9.54
C SER A 184 1.04 3.36 -10.57
N GLY A 185 0.07 4.12 -10.12
CA GLY A 185 -0.90 4.80 -10.98
C GLY A 185 -2.10 5.34 -10.23
N GLN A 186 -2.79 6.30 -10.85
CA GLN A 186 -4.00 6.89 -10.29
C GLN A 186 -5.18 5.91 -10.26
N TYR A 187 -5.16 4.89 -11.09
CA TYR A 187 -6.20 3.88 -11.22
C TYR A 187 -5.60 2.50 -10.96
N LEU A 188 -6.32 1.72 -10.16
CA LEU A 188 -6.01 0.31 -9.91
C LEU A 188 -7.12 -0.55 -10.50
N ASP A 189 -6.80 -1.24 -11.61
CA ASP A 189 -7.71 -2.18 -12.25
C ASP A 189 -7.58 -3.56 -11.62
N ILE A 190 -8.70 -4.13 -11.18
CA ILE A 190 -8.77 -5.47 -10.58
C ILE A 190 -9.68 -6.33 -11.44
N TYR A 191 -9.15 -7.44 -11.93
CA TYR A 191 -9.85 -8.37 -12.80
C TYR A 191 -10.08 -9.70 -12.09
N GLY A 192 -11.32 -10.21 -12.14
CA GLY A 192 -11.67 -11.50 -11.59
C GLY A 192 -11.38 -11.62 -10.10
N ILE A 193 -11.80 -10.63 -9.30
CA ILE A 193 -11.48 -10.58 -7.86
C ILE A 193 -11.86 -11.86 -7.14
N THR A 194 -10.97 -12.36 -6.28
CA THR A 194 -11.21 -13.52 -5.42
C THR A 194 -11.53 -13.11 -3.98
N ARG A 195 -12.15 -14.00 -3.22
CA ARG A 195 -12.47 -13.76 -1.79
C ARG A 195 -11.25 -13.43 -0.93
N ASP A 196 -10.07 -13.95 -1.27
CA ASP A 196 -8.82 -13.69 -0.56
C ASP A 196 -8.27 -12.29 -0.80
N GLN A 197 -8.75 -11.62 -1.83
CA GLN A 197 -8.43 -10.23 -2.16
C GLN A 197 -9.39 -9.22 -1.53
N ALA A 198 -10.40 -9.69 -0.76
CA ALA A 198 -11.22 -8.80 0.06
C ALA A 198 -10.36 -8.15 1.15
N GLY A 199 -10.69 -6.92 1.52
CA GLY A 199 -9.98 -6.22 2.59
C GLY A 199 -9.80 -4.74 2.32
N GLU A 200 -8.79 -4.15 2.95
CA GLU A 200 -8.43 -2.73 2.78
C GLU A 200 -7.37 -2.56 1.70
N TYR A 201 -7.63 -1.65 0.79
CA TYR A 201 -6.71 -1.15 -0.21
C TYR A 201 -6.27 0.25 0.18
N GLU A 202 -4.97 0.47 0.22
CA GLU A 202 -4.38 1.74 0.62
C GLU A 202 -3.76 2.42 -0.59
N CYS A 203 -4.16 3.67 -0.81
CA CYS A 203 -3.53 4.58 -1.76
C CYS A 203 -2.58 5.50 -1.01
N SER A 204 -1.36 5.65 -1.51
CA SER A 204 -0.35 6.59 -1.03
C SER A 204 0.03 7.56 -2.14
N ALA A 205 -0.04 8.87 -1.84
CA ALA A 205 0.44 9.94 -2.70
C ALA A 205 1.72 10.52 -2.09
N GLU A 206 2.82 10.53 -2.84
CA GLU A 206 4.14 10.89 -2.35
C GLU A 206 4.85 11.87 -3.28
N ASN A 207 5.48 12.90 -2.71
CA ASN A 207 6.49 13.74 -3.33
C ASN A 207 7.61 14.06 -2.32
N ASP A 208 8.66 14.78 -2.76
CA ASP A 208 9.84 15.09 -1.93
C ASP A 208 9.60 16.24 -0.90
N VAL A 209 8.35 16.67 -0.71
CA VAL A 209 8.02 17.85 0.11
C VAL A 209 7.68 17.52 1.54
N SER A 210 6.91 16.45 1.75
CA SER A 210 6.46 16.03 3.08
C SER A 210 6.21 14.52 3.14
N VAL A 211 5.74 14.05 4.31
CA VAL A 211 5.25 12.69 4.45
C VAL A 211 4.11 12.41 3.46
N PRO A 212 4.00 11.17 2.95
CA PRO A 212 2.93 10.79 2.05
C PRO A 212 1.53 11.05 2.63
N ASP A 213 0.60 11.48 1.79
CA ASP A 213 -0.83 11.46 2.13
C ASP A 213 -1.40 10.09 1.79
N VAL A 214 -2.10 9.47 2.76
CA VAL A 214 -2.54 8.07 2.67
C VAL A 214 -4.04 7.99 2.94
N LYS A 215 -4.77 7.28 2.06
CA LYS A 215 -6.20 6.98 2.23
C LYS A 215 -6.49 5.53 1.93
N LYS A 216 -7.60 5.01 2.49
CA LYS A 216 -8.00 3.61 2.38
C LYS A 216 -9.38 3.46 1.77
N VAL A 217 -9.56 2.33 1.07
CA VAL A 217 -10.83 1.87 0.50
C VAL A 217 -11.05 0.44 0.94
N LYS A 218 -12.23 0.13 1.45
CA LYS A 218 -12.63 -1.24 1.81
C LYS A 218 -13.32 -1.92 0.64
N VAL A 219 -12.78 -3.07 0.24
CA VAL A 219 -13.37 -3.94 -0.78
C VAL A 219 -13.97 -5.16 -0.10
N THR A 220 -15.28 -5.34 -0.24
CA THR A 220 -16.01 -6.52 0.25
C THR A 220 -16.36 -7.41 -0.93
N VAL A 221 -15.93 -8.67 -0.87
CA VAL A 221 -16.20 -9.67 -1.91
C VAL A 221 -17.30 -10.60 -1.43
N ASN A 222 -18.42 -10.58 -2.12
CA ASN A 222 -19.54 -11.48 -1.88
C ASN A 222 -19.30 -12.81 -2.58
N PHE A 223 -19.61 -13.93 -1.91
CA PHE A 223 -19.51 -15.27 -2.48
C PHE A 223 -20.56 -16.25 -1.89
N ALA A 224 -20.91 -17.28 -2.66
CA ALA A 224 -21.82 -18.31 -2.22
C ALA A 224 -21.25 -19.11 -1.02
N PRO A 225 -22.11 -19.64 -0.14
CA PRO A 225 -21.65 -20.42 0.99
C PRO A 225 -20.84 -21.64 0.56
N THR A 226 -19.82 -21.97 1.34
CA THR A 226 -19.05 -23.21 1.25
C THR A 226 -18.97 -23.82 2.64
N ILE A 227 -19.42 -25.09 2.80
CA ILE A 227 -19.30 -25.79 4.08
C ILE A 227 -17.85 -26.26 4.22
N GLN A 228 -17.22 -25.84 5.31
CA GLN A 228 -15.83 -26.13 5.64
C GLN A 228 -15.71 -27.40 6.46
N GLU A 229 -16.62 -27.59 7.43
CA GLU A 229 -16.62 -28.75 8.28
C GLU A 229 -18.06 -29.10 8.75
N ILE A 230 -18.38 -30.39 8.81
CA ILE A 230 -19.50 -30.92 9.59
C ILE A 230 -18.98 -32.02 10.52
N LYS A 231 -19.24 -31.91 11.84
CA LYS A 231 -18.66 -32.76 12.86
C LYS A 231 -19.62 -32.98 14.01
N SER A 232 -19.62 -34.18 14.58
CA SER A 232 -20.39 -34.48 15.78
C SER A 232 -19.49 -34.75 16.98
N SER A 233 -20.04 -34.51 18.19
CA SER A 233 -19.52 -35.14 19.40
C SER A 233 -19.85 -36.61 19.39
N GLY A 234 -19.09 -37.45 20.15
CA GLY A 234 -19.51 -38.79 20.48
C GLY A 234 -20.82 -38.77 21.25
N VAL A 235 -21.75 -39.71 20.94
CA VAL A 235 -23.11 -39.70 21.49
C VAL A 235 -23.45 -41.09 21.99
N THR A 236 -23.92 -41.16 23.24
CA THR A 236 -24.42 -42.36 23.90
C THR A 236 -25.92 -42.21 24.15
N LEU A 237 -26.65 -43.35 24.27
CA LEU A 237 -28.06 -43.32 24.65
C LEU A 237 -28.26 -42.68 26.02
N GLY A 238 -29.30 -41.86 26.17
CA GLY A 238 -29.59 -41.09 27.38
C GLY A 238 -28.66 -39.90 27.63
N GLY A 239 -27.57 -39.75 26.85
CA GLY A 239 -26.60 -38.70 26.97
C GLY A 239 -26.98 -37.40 26.24
N THR A 240 -26.03 -36.53 26.14
CA THR A 240 -26.12 -35.29 25.35
C THR A 240 -25.11 -35.31 24.22
N GLY A 241 -25.42 -34.64 23.12
CA GLY A 241 -24.50 -34.53 22.00
C GLY A 241 -24.78 -33.32 21.14
N TYR A 242 -23.90 -33.06 20.19
CA TYR A 242 -24.12 -32.01 19.21
C TYR A 242 -23.54 -32.38 17.83
N ILE A 243 -24.12 -31.77 16.82
CA ILE A 243 -23.54 -31.71 15.47
C ILE A 243 -23.23 -30.24 15.16
N ARG A 244 -22.02 -29.98 14.73
CA ARG A 244 -21.52 -28.65 14.32
C ARG A 244 -21.35 -28.62 12.82
N CYS A 245 -21.87 -27.55 12.18
CA CYS A 245 -21.69 -27.28 10.78
C CYS A 245 -21.05 -25.89 10.66
N GLU A 246 -19.90 -25.80 9.99
CA GLU A 246 -19.19 -24.56 9.73
C GLU A 246 -19.24 -24.23 8.25
N SER A 247 -19.59 -22.97 7.94
CA SER A 247 -19.70 -22.49 6.57
C SER A 247 -19.17 -21.07 6.46
N ALA A 248 -18.41 -20.79 5.40
CA ALA A 248 -18.01 -19.45 5.01
C ALA A 248 -18.87 -18.98 3.84
N GLY A 249 -19.32 -17.74 3.91
CA GLY A 249 -20.08 -17.06 2.85
C GLY A 249 -20.25 -15.58 3.15
N VAL A 250 -20.29 -14.76 2.14
CA VAL A 250 -20.56 -13.32 2.26
C VAL A 250 -21.68 -12.97 1.28
N PRO A 251 -22.82 -12.45 1.75
CA PRO A 251 -23.23 -12.26 3.15
C PRO A 251 -23.25 -13.57 3.95
N PRO A 252 -23.22 -13.49 5.31
CA PRO A 252 -23.27 -14.67 6.16
C PRO A 252 -24.45 -15.58 5.79
N PRO A 253 -24.23 -16.93 5.74
CA PRO A 253 -25.30 -17.86 5.37
C PRO A 253 -26.34 -18.05 6.48
N ALA A 254 -27.57 -18.31 6.08
CA ALA A 254 -28.58 -18.91 6.94
C ALA A 254 -28.41 -20.42 6.93
N PHE A 255 -28.65 -21.07 8.10
CA PHE A 255 -28.48 -22.51 8.26
C PHE A 255 -29.84 -23.18 8.46
N GLU A 256 -30.01 -24.35 7.81
CA GLU A 256 -31.13 -25.26 7.99
C GLU A 256 -30.61 -26.68 8.23
N TRP A 257 -31.34 -27.45 9.03
CA TRP A 257 -31.01 -28.82 9.36
C TRP A 257 -32.08 -29.77 8.91
N TYR A 258 -31.63 -30.91 8.39
CA TYR A 258 -32.53 -32.00 7.96
C TYR A 258 -32.03 -33.33 8.55
N LYS A 259 -32.98 -34.22 8.82
CA LYS A 259 -32.73 -35.63 9.10
C LYS A 259 -33.44 -36.44 8.05
N GLY A 260 -32.68 -37.06 7.14
CA GLY A 260 -33.24 -37.56 5.89
C GLY A 260 -33.89 -36.40 5.11
N GLU A 261 -35.16 -36.54 4.75
CA GLU A 261 -35.94 -35.48 4.06
C GLU A 261 -36.68 -34.52 5.00
N ARG A 262 -36.69 -34.84 6.32
CA ARG A 262 -37.44 -34.03 7.30
C ARG A 262 -36.62 -32.85 7.80
N LYS A 263 -37.17 -31.64 7.61
CA LYS A 263 -36.60 -30.42 8.21
C LYS A 263 -36.75 -30.43 9.73
N LEU A 264 -35.69 -30.06 10.43
CA LEU A 264 -35.63 -30.01 11.88
C LEU A 264 -35.83 -28.56 12.39
N PHE A 265 -36.53 -28.47 13.51
CA PHE A 265 -36.75 -27.18 14.19
C PHE A 265 -36.30 -27.30 15.66
N SER A 266 -35.87 -26.16 16.22
CA SER A 266 -35.49 -26.10 17.62
C SER A 266 -36.69 -26.35 18.51
N GLY A 267 -36.53 -27.15 19.58
CA GLY A 267 -37.57 -27.50 20.53
C GLY A 267 -38.27 -28.84 20.23
N GLN A 268 -37.99 -29.51 19.11
CA GLN A 268 -38.53 -30.81 18.75
C GLN A 268 -37.64 -31.93 19.27
N GLN A 269 -38.22 -32.95 19.93
CA GLN A 269 -37.53 -34.17 20.35
C GLN A 269 -36.19 -33.94 21.07
N GLY A 270 -36.11 -32.95 21.98
CA GLY A 270 -34.85 -32.61 22.68
C GLY A 270 -33.78 -31.94 21.84
N ILE A 271 -34.11 -31.54 20.60
CA ILE A 271 -33.19 -30.81 19.70
C ILE A 271 -33.22 -29.31 19.96
N ALA A 272 -32.07 -28.70 20.11
CA ALA A 272 -31.91 -27.24 20.18
C ALA A 272 -30.91 -26.76 19.12
N ILE A 273 -31.35 -25.89 18.21
CA ILE A 273 -30.53 -25.35 17.12
C ILE A 273 -30.09 -23.91 17.49
N LYS A 274 -28.78 -23.67 17.42
CA LYS A 274 -28.18 -22.33 17.56
C LYS A 274 -27.31 -22.00 16.35
N SER A 275 -27.72 -21.00 15.58
CA SER A 275 -26.98 -20.56 14.39
C SER A 275 -26.30 -19.20 14.64
N PHE A 276 -25.08 -19.06 14.11
CA PHE A 276 -24.24 -17.88 14.11
C PHE A 276 -23.90 -17.50 12.66
N SER A 277 -23.10 -16.47 12.46
CA SER A 277 -22.73 -16.02 11.11
C SER A 277 -21.91 -17.01 10.28
N SER A 278 -21.11 -17.87 10.95
CA SER A 278 -20.19 -18.81 10.29
C SER A 278 -20.39 -20.27 10.70
N ARG A 279 -21.32 -20.56 11.62
CA ARG A 279 -21.56 -21.92 12.12
C ARG A 279 -22.95 -22.11 12.65
N SER A 280 -23.42 -23.36 12.64
CA SER A 280 -24.65 -23.79 13.32
C SER A 280 -24.40 -25.02 14.16
N LEU A 281 -25.00 -25.04 15.34
CA LEU A 281 -24.94 -26.13 16.31
C LEU A 281 -26.33 -26.74 16.47
N LEU A 282 -26.46 -28.03 16.22
CA LEU A 282 -27.62 -28.82 16.53
C LEU A 282 -27.28 -29.62 17.80
N ASN A 283 -27.87 -29.22 18.94
CA ASN A 283 -27.67 -29.90 20.23
C ASN A 283 -28.81 -30.89 20.49
N MET A 284 -28.50 -32.03 21.08
CA MET A 284 -29.44 -33.08 21.44
C MET A 284 -29.31 -33.34 22.94
N ASN A 285 -30.42 -33.35 23.63
CA ASN A 285 -30.51 -33.73 25.05
C ASN A 285 -31.30 -35.05 25.17
N ASN A 286 -30.89 -35.92 26.07
CA ASN A 286 -31.51 -37.22 26.29
C ASN A 286 -31.65 -38.02 24.98
N VAL A 287 -30.50 -38.37 24.43
CA VAL A 287 -30.40 -39.04 23.12
C VAL A 287 -31.11 -40.40 23.14
N THR A 288 -32.01 -40.64 22.19
CA THR A 288 -32.71 -41.89 21.96
C THR A 288 -32.25 -42.53 20.64
N GLU A 289 -32.65 -43.78 20.38
CA GLU A 289 -32.33 -44.46 19.12
C GLU A 289 -32.79 -43.67 17.88
N GLU A 290 -33.90 -42.95 18.01
CA GLU A 290 -34.43 -42.09 16.94
C GLU A 290 -33.51 -40.93 16.60
N HIS A 291 -32.53 -40.55 17.42
CA HIS A 291 -31.60 -39.51 17.13
C HIS A 291 -30.46 -39.99 16.20
N PHE A 292 -30.18 -41.25 16.09
CA PHE A 292 -29.17 -41.75 15.17
C PHE A 292 -29.64 -41.69 13.71
N GLY A 293 -28.70 -41.54 12.79
CA GLY A 293 -28.98 -41.47 11.36
C GLY A 293 -28.31 -40.33 10.65
N ASN A 294 -28.73 -40.10 9.41
CA ASN A 294 -28.08 -39.09 8.54
C ASN A 294 -28.66 -37.71 8.77
N TYR A 295 -27.79 -36.77 9.12
CA TYR A 295 -28.10 -35.35 9.29
C TYR A 295 -27.47 -34.53 8.15
N THR A 296 -28.24 -33.61 7.58
CA THR A 296 -27.80 -32.69 6.52
C THR A 296 -27.90 -31.25 7.01
N CYS A 297 -26.76 -30.54 6.96
CA CYS A 297 -26.69 -29.12 7.16
C CYS A 297 -26.76 -28.42 5.79
N VAL A 298 -27.65 -27.47 5.66
CA VAL A 298 -27.80 -26.64 4.47
C VAL A 298 -27.45 -25.20 4.82
N ALA A 299 -26.54 -24.60 4.09
CA ALA A 299 -26.12 -23.19 4.24
C ALA A 299 -26.51 -22.40 2.98
N THR A 300 -27.26 -21.30 3.14
CA THR A 300 -27.82 -20.53 2.03
C THR A 300 -27.57 -19.04 2.22
N ASN A 301 -27.10 -18.34 1.19
CA ASN A 301 -27.18 -16.89 1.09
C ASN A 301 -27.78 -16.48 -0.28
N LYS A 302 -27.84 -15.16 -0.56
CA LYS A 302 -28.41 -14.65 -1.83
C LYS A 302 -27.66 -15.11 -3.09
N LEU A 303 -26.45 -15.66 -2.98
CA LEU A 303 -25.62 -16.07 -4.11
C LEU A 303 -25.64 -17.58 -4.35
N GLY A 304 -26.14 -18.36 -3.41
CA GLY A 304 -26.24 -19.80 -3.59
C GLY A 304 -26.52 -20.57 -2.32
N THR A 305 -26.58 -21.89 -2.48
CA THR A 305 -26.85 -22.88 -1.43
C THR A 305 -25.85 -24.00 -1.53
N THR A 306 -25.38 -24.49 -0.39
CA THR A 306 -24.52 -25.68 -0.26
C THR A 306 -25.01 -26.54 0.87
N ASN A 307 -24.69 -27.83 0.86
CA ASN A 307 -25.03 -28.75 1.91
C ASN A 307 -23.90 -29.73 2.22
N ALA A 308 -23.92 -30.30 3.42
CA ALA A 308 -23.10 -31.41 3.81
C ALA A 308 -23.87 -32.34 4.77
N SER A 309 -23.59 -33.62 4.70
CA SER A 309 -24.26 -34.65 5.51
C SER A 309 -23.28 -35.37 6.41
N LEU A 310 -23.76 -35.80 7.57
CA LEU A 310 -23.02 -36.57 8.54
C LEU A 310 -23.91 -37.69 9.09
N LEU A 311 -23.37 -38.90 9.14
CA LEU A 311 -24.03 -40.03 9.80
C LEU A 311 -23.70 -40.03 11.29
N LEU A 312 -24.70 -39.78 12.13
CA LEU A 312 -24.57 -39.85 13.58
C LEU A 312 -24.75 -41.29 14.04
N ASN A 313 -23.68 -41.89 14.57
CA ASN A 313 -23.67 -43.24 15.12
C ASN A 313 -23.52 -43.22 16.64
N GLN A 314 -24.07 -44.27 17.30
CA GLN A 314 -23.88 -44.49 18.72
C GLN A 314 -22.42 -44.87 19.01
N ILE A 315 -21.82 -44.26 20.04
CA ILE A 315 -20.59 -44.76 20.63
C ILE A 315 -20.96 -45.81 21.66
N ILE A 316 -20.47 -47.03 21.45
CA ILE A 316 -20.56 -48.10 22.45
C ILE A 316 -19.32 -48.01 23.31
N GLU A 317 -19.47 -47.61 24.58
CA GLU A 317 -18.35 -47.67 25.52
C GLU A 317 -17.98 -49.16 25.72
N PRO A 318 -16.69 -49.54 25.65
CA PRO A 318 -16.27 -50.88 25.94
C PRO A 318 -16.65 -51.20 27.38
N THR A 319 -17.57 -52.17 27.55
CA THR A 319 -17.94 -52.69 28.88
C THR A 319 -16.69 -53.25 29.51
N THR A 320 -16.16 -52.60 30.53
CA THR A 320 -15.08 -53.10 31.35
C THR A 320 -15.69 -54.27 32.17
N THR A 321 -15.63 -55.48 31.62
CA THR A 321 -15.91 -56.69 32.42
C THR A 321 -14.80 -56.82 33.45
N SER A 322 -15.14 -56.49 34.69
CA SER A 322 -14.28 -56.73 35.83
C SER A 322 -13.97 -58.28 35.82
N PRO A 323 -12.70 -58.67 35.99
CA PRO A 323 -12.38 -60.07 36.06
C PRO A 323 -13.08 -60.71 37.31
N VAL A 324 -13.88 -61.74 37.06
CA VAL A 324 -14.47 -62.54 38.09
C VAL A 324 -13.33 -63.20 38.88
N THR A 325 -13.17 -62.81 40.13
CA THR A 325 -12.29 -63.50 41.11
C THR A 325 -12.79 -64.90 41.34
N SER A 326 -12.04 -65.89 40.88
CA SER A 326 -12.20 -67.27 41.33
C SER A 326 -11.53 -67.47 42.67
N PRO A 327 -12.12 -68.28 43.63
CA PRO A 327 -11.61 -68.37 44.97
C PRO A 327 -10.43 -69.33 45.14
N ASP A 328 -9.61 -69.00 46.12
CA ASP A 328 -8.50 -69.62 46.78
C ASP A 328 -8.37 -71.14 46.67
N ILE A 329 -7.13 -71.62 46.43
CA ILE A 329 -6.59 -72.82 47.01
C ILE A 329 -5.17 -72.57 47.52
N THR A 330 -5.06 -72.55 48.87
CA THR A 330 -3.97 -72.83 49.83
C THR A 330 -2.53 -73.08 49.36
N SER A 331 -1.67 -72.30 50.03
CA SER A 331 -0.22 -72.42 50.38
C SER A 331 0.30 -73.82 50.70
N PRO A 332 1.69 -74.13 50.78
CA PRO A 332 2.62 -73.40 51.58
C PRO A 332 4.16 -73.33 51.15
N HIS A 333 4.90 -72.50 51.88
CA HIS A 333 6.32 -72.53 52.28
C HIS A 333 7.52 -72.17 51.32
N HIS A 334 8.08 -71.01 51.52
CA HIS A 334 9.42 -70.50 51.89
C HIS A 334 10.73 -71.19 51.36
N PRO A 335 11.98 -70.49 51.33
CA PRO A 335 12.30 -69.09 51.39
C PRO A 335 13.48 -68.66 50.44
N ALA A 336 13.66 -67.32 50.39
CA ALA A 336 14.90 -66.55 50.33
C ALA A 336 15.79 -66.43 49.07
N ASN A 337 15.99 -65.30 48.73
CA ASN A 337 17.20 -64.52 48.35
C ASN A 337 17.24 -63.79 46.99
N GLY A 338 17.19 -62.56 47.08
CA GLY A 338 18.20 -61.63 46.60
C GLY A 338 18.28 -61.33 45.11
N ALA A 339 17.92 -60.15 44.75
CA ALA A 339 18.61 -59.23 43.82
C ALA A 339 17.68 -58.46 42.88
N ASN A 340 17.70 -57.17 43.01
CA ASN A 340 17.13 -56.21 42.04
C ASN A 340 17.75 -56.37 40.66
N PRO A 341 16.98 -56.21 39.59
CA PRO A 341 17.52 -55.50 38.44
C PRO A 341 16.69 -54.31 37.97
N VAL A 342 17.44 -53.28 37.71
CA VAL A 342 17.22 -52.06 36.98
C VAL A 342 16.31 -52.20 35.75
N LEU A 343 15.25 -51.39 35.69
CA LEU A 343 14.41 -51.16 34.50
C LEU A 343 15.17 -50.31 33.49
N ARG A 344 15.49 -50.88 32.35
CA ARG A 344 15.90 -50.14 31.13
C ARG A 344 14.67 -49.83 30.30
N TYR A 345 14.43 -48.55 30.09
CA TYR A 345 13.54 -48.05 29.02
C TYR A 345 14.25 -48.20 27.67
N SER A 346 13.60 -48.90 26.74
CA SER A 346 14.02 -48.95 25.34
C SER A 346 13.02 -48.13 24.51
N SER A 347 13.52 -47.00 24.00
CA SER A 347 12.86 -46.19 22.98
C SER A 347 13.42 -46.59 21.61
N ASN A 348 12.59 -47.22 20.78
CA ASN A 348 12.91 -47.38 19.36
C ASN A 348 12.25 -46.29 18.55
N SER A 349 13.07 -45.33 18.07
CA SER A 349 12.72 -44.43 16.98
C SER A 349 13.50 -44.87 15.74
N HIS A 350 12.76 -45.24 14.70
CA HIS A 350 13.30 -45.44 13.34
C HIS A 350 13.23 -44.10 12.59
N CYS A 351 14.39 -43.53 12.29
CA CYS A 351 14.55 -42.53 11.24
C CYS A 351 15.24 -43.19 10.06
N MET A 352 14.62 -43.16 8.89
CA MET A 352 15.31 -43.29 7.59
C MET A 352 15.26 -41.96 6.86
N GLY A 353 16.32 -41.37 6.64
CA GLY A 353 17.19 -40.61 5.83
C GLY A 353 16.60 -40.04 4.54
N THR A 354 16.92 -38.81 4.25
CA THR A 354 18.03 -38.35 3.41
C THR A 354 18.16 -36.82 3.44
N THR A 355 19.39 -36.37 3.75
CA THR A 355 20.14 -35.16 3.31
C THR A 355 19.39 -33.84 3.05
N THR A 356 19.60 -32.77 3.76
CA THR A 356 20.70 -31.78 3.81
C THR A 356 20.31 -30.58 4.69
N GLY A 357 21.23 -30.13 5.54
CA GLY A 357 21.33 -28.70 5.94
C GLY A 357 20.65 -28.27 7.23
N CYS A 358 21.29 -28.48 8.37
CA CYS A 358 21.01 -27.85 9.66
C CYS A 358 22.03 -26.75 9.89
N SER A 359 21.60 -25.51 10.07
CA SER A 359 22.40 -24.48 10.75
C SER A 359 21.61 -23.91 11.92
N LYS A 360 22.22 -24.03 13.07
CA LYS A 360 21.87 -23.40 14.34
C LYS A 360 22.21 -21.91 14.28
N GLU A 361 21.35 -21.05 14.77
CA GLU A 361 21.82 -19.84 15.43
C GLU A 361 20.98 -19.52 16.66
N GLN A 362 21.71 -19.05 17.67
CA GLN A 362 21.35 -19.03 19.07
C GLN A 362 20.53 -17.82 19.48
N SER A 363 19.71 -18.07 20.46
CA SER A 363 19.12 -17.17 21.45
C SER A 363 20.11 -16.12 22.01
N GLN A 364 19.66 -14.87 22.11
CA GLN A 364 20.09 -13.97 23.20
C GLN A 364 18.93 -13.13 23.73
N LYS A 365 18.61 -13.40 24.99
CA LYS A 365 17.83 -12.52 25.87
C LYS A 365 18.66 -11.27 26.20
N ALA A 366 18.03 -10.10 26.19
CA ALA A 366 18.42 -9.00 27.07
C ALA A 366 17.18 -8.31 27.65
N ARG A 367 17.08 -8.38 28.98
CA ARG A 367 16.30 -7.51 29.86
C ARG A 367 16.95 -6.12 29.91
N LEU A 368 16.11 -5.11 30.16
CA LEU A 368 16.33 -3.94 31.04
C LEU A 368 15.09 -3.05 30.90
N SER A 369 14.26 -2.94 31.88
CA SER A 369 14.11 -2.04 33.05
C SER A 369 14.48 -0.57 32.79
N LYS A 370 13.55 0.28 32.60
CA LYS A 370 13.06 1.37 33.45
C LYS A 370 11.91 2.07 32.77
#